data_05e0834420484b3aca31521b04092136
#
_entry.id   05e0834420484b3aca31521b04092136
#
_cell.length_a   1.000
_cell.length_b   1.000
_cell.length_c   1.000
_cell.angle_alpha   90.00
_cell.angle_beta   90.00
_cell.angle_gamma   90.00
#
_symmetry.space_group_name_H-M   'P 1'
#
loop_
_entity.id
_entity.type
_entity.pdbx_description
1 polymer ?
#
loop_
_entity_poly.entity_id
_entity_poly.type
_entity_poly.pdbx_seq_one_letter_code
_entity_poly.pdbx_strand_id
1 'polypeptide(L)'
;MSKVLVVLAHPKNNQHSNSIDLYETFIKEYRKQHPNDQITVRDLFAEDEELTGIDSKFFEMQGKLAAGKQIEDLSAEEQHILKHSEELLQEFIDHDKYVFVNPMYNMFLPYQLKMYFDNVTVAHRTFKYTEDGQQVGLMKGHKALHLQSTGSPHKEFNDDFASQYLEGILNFNVGDVTHITVESMDADRAHAPEFLEAGKRKAIEFAKEF
;
A
#
# COMPACT_ATOMS: atom_id res chain seq x y z
N MET A 1 -6.18 -5.54 -20.45
CA MET A 1 -6.97 -5.91 -19.25
C MET A 1 -5.97 -6.12 -18.15
N SER A 2 -5.90 -5.16 -17.24
CA SER A 2 -4.99 -5.20 -16.10
C SER A 2 -5.73 -5.60 -14.83
N LYS A 3 -4.96 -6.11 -13.86
CA LYS A 3 -5.45 -6.34 -12.50
C LYS A 3 -4.94 -5.21 -11.60
N VAL A 4 -5.85 -4.54 -10.92
CA VAL A 4 -5.56 -3.40 -10.04
C VAL A 4 -5.85 -3.79 -8.61
N LEU A 5 -4.84 -3.70 -7.76
CA LEU A 5 -4.98 -3.87 -6.31
C LEU A 5 -5.09 -2.51 -5.63
N VAL A 6 -6.20 -2.27 -4.98
CA VAL A 6 -6.40 -1.10 -4.11
C VAL A 6 -6.20 -1.55 -2.67
N VAL A 7 -5.23 -0.94 -1.98
CA VAL A 7 -4.96 -1.19 -0.56
C VAL A 7 -5.45 0.02 0.23
N LEU A 8 -6.54 -0.16 0.97
CA LEU A 8 -7.13 0.89 1.81
C LEU A 8 -6.59 0.76 3.23
N ALA A 9 -5.81 1.75 3.66
CA ALA A 9 -5.28 1.84 5.02
C ALA A 9 -5.95 3.01 5.78
N HIS A 10 -7.27 2.92 5.94
CA HIS A 10 -8.07 3.95 6.59
C HIS A 10 -9.16 3.32 7.47
N PRO A 11 -9.22 3.66 8.78
CA PRO A 11 -10.32 3.24 9.63
C PRO A 11 -11.60 3.97 9.16
N LYS A 12 -12.44 3.25 8.41
CA LYS A 12 -13.73 3.75 7.97
C LYS A 12 -14.66 3.85 9.19
N ASN A 13 -14.49 4.90 9.96
CA ASN A 13 -15.56 5.37 10.83
C ASN A 13 -16.51 6.22 9.95
N ASN A 14 -17.78 6.31 10.27
CA ASN A 14 -18.81 7.06 9.53
C ASN A 14 -18.51 8.57 9.38
N GLN A 15 -17.26 8.98 9.39
CA GLN A 15 -16.80 10.35 9.25
C GLN A 15 -16.22 10.58 7.85
N HIS A 16 -16.37 11.80 7.38
CA HIS A 16 -15.78 12.27 6.14
C HIS A 16 -14.24 12.11 6.17
N SER A 17 -13.68 11.57 5.09
CA SER A 17 -12.24 11.37 4.95
C SER A 17 -11.74 11.85 3.60
N ASN A 18 -10.77 12.78 3.64
CA ASN A 18 -10.20 13.37 2.43
C ASN A 18 -9.45 12.35 1.56
N SER A 19 -8.73 11.40 2.17
CA SER A 19 -8.04 10.35 1.39
C SER A 19 -9.02 9.36 0.76
N ILE A 20 -10.13 9.05 1.42
CA ILE A 20 -11.20 8.23 0.83
C ILE A 20 -11.91 8.98 -0.30
N ASP A 21 -12.18 10.28 -0.16
CA ASP A 21 -12.76 11.11 -1.22
C ASP A 21 -11.88 11.16 -2.49
N LEU A 22 -10.55 11.25 -2.30
CA LEU A 22 -9.59 11.14 -3.40
C LEU A 22 -9.69 9.77 -4.09
N TYR A 23 -9.71 8.71 -3.30
CA TYR A 23 -9.83 7.35 -3.81
C TYR A 23 -11.14 7.14 -4.58
N GLU A 24 -12.28 7.52 -4.00
CA GLU A 24 -13.58 7.37 -4.66
C GLU A 24 -13.66 8.15 -5.98
N THR A 25 -13.06 9.33 -6.00
CA THR A 25 -12.96 10.15 -7.22
C THR A 25 -12.10 9.47 -8.28
N PHE A 26 -10.91 8.99 -7.90
CA PHE A 26 -10.00 8.27 -8.78
C PHE A 26 -10.66 7.00 -9.33
N ILE A 27 -11.17 6.13 -8.47
CA ILE A 27 -11.67 4.81 -8.89
C ILE A 27 -12.93 4.90 -9.75
N LYS A 28 -13.76 5.92 -9.50
CA LYS A 28 -14.94 6.21 -10.33
C LYS A 28 -14.53 6.58 -11.76
N GLU A 29 -13.53 7.43 -11.92
CA GLU A 29 -13.03 7.81 -13.23
C GLU A 29 -12.25 6.67 -13.88
N TYR A 30 -11.39 5.97 -13.13
CA TYR A 30 -10.65 4.82 -13.62
C TYR A 30 -11.54 3.75 -14.25
N ARG A 31 -12.63 3.37 -13.58
CA ARG A 31 -13.59 2.39 -14.10
C ARG A 31 -14.24 2.80 -15.42
N LYS A 32 -14.41 4.11 -15.67
CA LYS A 32 -14.95 4.59 -16.94
C LYS A 32 -13.93 4.50 -18.07
N GLN A 33 -12.68 4.79 -17.78
CA GLN A 33 -11.59 4.79 -18.76
C GLN A 33 -11.07 3.38 -19.05
N HIS A 34 -11.14 2.49 -18.05
CA HIS A 34 -10.62 1.12 -18.10
C HIS A 34 -11.70 0.09 -17.72
N PRO A 35 -12.81 0.00 -18.50
CA PRO A 35 -13.98 -0.82 -18.11
C PRO A 35 -13.72 -2.33 -18.07
N ASN A 36 -12.61 -2.80 -18.65
CA ASN A 36 -12.26 -4.21 -18.72
C ASN A 36 -11.23 -4.63 -17.62
N ASP A 37 -10.70 -3.67 -16.87
CA ASP A 37 -9.72 -3.98 -15.82
C ASP A 37 -10.41 -4.54 -14.56
N GLN A 38 -9.77 -5.52 -13.95
CA GLN A 38 -10.23 -6.11 -12.70
C GLN A 38 -9.71 -5.31 -11.51
N ILE A 39 -10.59 -4.97 -10.58
CA ILE A 39 -10.23 -4.19 -9.39
C ILE A 39 -10.52 -5.02 -8.16
N THR A 40 -9.48 -5.34 -7.44
CA THR A 40 -9.51 -5.96 -6.10
C THR A 40 -9.30 -4.86 -5.06
N VAL A 41 -10.06 -4.88 -3.99
CA VAL A 41 -9.92 -3.93 -2.87
C VAL A 41 -9.61 -4.71 -1.61
N ARG A 42 -8.47 -4.44 -1.01
CA ARG A 42 -8.07 -4.92 0.31
C ARG A 42 -8.19 -3.78 1.32
N ASP A 43 -9.06 -3.98 2.29
CA ASP A 43 -9.28 -3.04 3.39
C ASP A 43 -8.51 -3.51 4.62
N LEU A 44 -7.39 -2.83 4.93
CA LEU A 44 -6.53 -3.20 6.06
C LEU A 44 -7.14 -2.89 7.45
N PHE A 45 -8.35 -2.33 7.47
CA PHE A 45 -9.11 -2.07 8.68
C PHE A 45 -10.44 -2.84 8.72
N ALA A 46 -10.63 -3.81 7.82
CA ALA A 46 -11.78 -4.70 7.88
C ALA A 46 -11.75 -5.53 9.18
N GLU A 47 -12.91 -5.86 9.73
CA GLU A 47 -13.04 -6.60 11.01
C GLU A 47 -12.43 -8.01 10.93
N ASP A 48 -12.40 -8.58 9.74
CA ASP A 48 -11.86 -9.92 9.43
C ASP A 48 -10.44 -9.87 8.85
N GLU A 49 -9.81 -8.71 8.75
CA GLU A 49 -8.43 -8.58 8.27
C GLU A 49 -7.43 -8.88 9.39
N GLU A 50 -6.61 -9.89 9.17
CA GLU A 50 -5.58 -10.32 10.12
C GLU A 50 -4.19 -10.04 9.56
N LEU A 51 -3.64 -8.85 9.86
CA LEU A 51 -2.26 -8.55 9.48
C LEU A 51 -1.28 -9.13 10.49
N THR A 52 -0.34 -9.91 10.02
CA THR A 52 0.72 -10.49 10.86
C THR A 52 1.92 -9.55 10.90
N GLY A 53 2.32 -9.17 12.11
CA GLY A 53 3.57 -8.43 12.34
C GLY A 53 4.79 -9.33 12.27
N ILE A 54 5.95 -8.74 11.98
CA ILE A 54 7.25 -9.41 12.13
C ILE A 54 7.64 -9.37 13.61
N ASP A 55 7.33 -10.41 14.33
CA ASP A 55 7.60 -10.59 15.75
C ASP A 55 8.47 -11.83 16.04
N SER A 56 8.64 -12.18 17.32
CA SER A 56 9.43 -13.36 17.70
C SER A 56 8.85 -14.67 17.16
N LYS A 57 7.51 -14.80 17.12
CA LYS A 57 6.85 -16.01 16.60
C LYS A 57 7.08 -16.16 15.10
N PHE A 58 7.02 -15.05 14.36
CA PHE A 58 7.35 -15.05 12.94
C PHE A 58 8.78 -15.54 12.71
N PHE A 59 9.76 -15.03 13.46
CA PHE A 59 11.16 -15.48 13.33
C PHE A 59 11.37 -16.92 13.77
N GLU A 60 10.69 -17.39 14.82
CA GLU A 60 10.73 -18.80 15.26
C GLU A 60 10.19 -19.73 14.16
N MET A 61 9.06 -19.38 13.56
CA MET A 61 8.47 -20.10 12.42
C MET A 61 9.44 -20.15 11.24
N GLN A 62 10.00 -19.00 10.83
CA GLN A 62 10.98 -18.94 9.75
C GLN A 62 12.23 -19.75 10.05
N GLY A 63 12.71 -19.72 11.30
CA GLY A 63 13.85 -20.54 11.75
C GLY A 63 13.59 -22.04 11.63
N LYS A 64 12.39 -22.50 11.96
CA LYS A 64 11.99 -23.91 11.79
C LYS A 64 12.00 -24.32 10.32
N LEU A 65 11.44 -23.50 9.42
CA LEU A 65 11.42 -23.75 7.98
C LEU A 65 12.84 -23.75 7.39
N ALA A 66 13.68 -22.80 7.80
CA ALA A 66 15.09 -22.74 7.38
C ALA A 66 15.90 -23.95 7.87
N ALA A 67 15.52 -24.55 8.99
CA ALA A 67 16.11 -25.79 9.50
C ALA A 67 15.58 -27.08 8.81
N GLY A 68 14.74 -26.92 7.77
CA GLY A 68 14.20 -28.04 6.98
C GLY A 68 12.94 -28.70 7.52
N LYS A 69 12.28 -28.08 8.52
CA LYS A 69 10.94 -28.50 8.97
C LYS A 69 9.92 -28.29 7.85
N GLN A 70 8.99 -29.24 7.74
CA GLN A 70 7.87 -29.11 6.81
C GLN A 70 6.74 -28.26 7.43
N ILE A 71 5.82 -27.76 6.61
CA ILE A 71 4.67 -26.94 7.07
C ILE A 71 3.85 -27.72 8.10
N GLU A 72 3.69 -29.03 7.91
CA GLU A 72 2.94 -29.93 8.78
C GLU A 72 3.58 -30.08 10.18
N ASP A 73 4.87 -29.76 10.30
CA ASP A 73 5.61 -29.78 11.58
C ASP A 73 5.42 -28.48 12.40
N LEU A 74 4.81 -27.47 11.81
CA LEU A 74 4.51 -26.20 12.46
C LEU A 74 3.26 -26.31 13.34
N SER A 75 3.16 -25.48 14.38
CA SER A 75 1.92 -25.36 15.15
C SER A 75 0.78 -24.82 14.30
N ALA A 76 -0.47 -25.03 14.72
CA ALA A 76 -1.64 -24.51 13.99
C ALA A 76 -1.60 -22.97 13.85
N GLU A 77 -1.10 -22.25 14.86
CA GLU A 77 -0.91 -20.79 14.82
C GLU A 77 0.14 -20.40 13.77
N GLU A 78 1.30 -21.09 13.74
CA GLU A 78 2.35 -20.82 12.75
C GLU A 78 1.91 -21.14 11.32
N GLN A 79 1.16 -22.23 11.12
CA GLN A 79 0.58 -22.57 9.82
C GLN A 79 -0.42 -21.49 9.36
N HIS A 80 -1.23 -20.95 10.28
CA HIS A 80 -2.17 -19.89 9.99
C HIS A 80 -1.44 -18.59 9.57
N ILE A 81 -0.42 -18.19 10.34
CA ILE A 81 0.43 -17.03 10.02
C ILE A 81 1.06 -17.19 8.63
N LEU A 82 1.68 -18.34 8.38
CA LEU A 82 2.34 -18.61 7.09
C LEU A 82 1.35 -18.55 5.91
N LYS A 83 0.20 -19.20 6.06
CA LYS A 83 -0.84 -19.21 5.03
C LYS A 83 -1.34 -17.80 4.72
N HIS A 84 -1.65 -17.03 5.75
CA HIS A 84 -2.17 -15.66 5.56
C HIS A 84 -1.13 -14.73 4.92
N SER A 85 0.13 -14.78 5.39
CA SER A 85 1.22 -14.02 4.77
C SER A 85 1.44 -14.40 3.31
N GLU A 86 1.34 -15.68 2.96
CA GLU A 86 1.46 -16.15 1.58
C GLU A 86 0.27 -15.70 0.70
N GLU A 87 -0.95 -15.66 1.26
CA GLU A 87 -2.13 -15.14 0.56
C GLU A 87 -1.97 -13.64 0.24
N LEU A 88 -1.50 -12.82 1.19
CA LEU A 88 -1.21 -11.40 0.96
C LEU A 88 -0.13 -11.20 -0.10
N LEU A 89 0.95 -11.96 0.00
CA LEU A 89 2.06 -11.90 -0.95
C LEU A 89 1.65 -12.31 -2.35
N GLN A 90 0.90 -13.41 -2.48
CA GLN A 90 0.44 -13.88 -3.78
C GLN A 90 -0.57 -12.92 -4.41
N GLU A 91 -1.50 -12.37 -3.62
CA GLU A 91 -2.39 -11.32 -4.10
C GLU A 91 -1.59 -10.12 -4.62
N PHE A 92 -0.55 -9.68 -3.89
CA PHE A 92 0.30 -8.59 -4.34
C PHE A 92 1.01 -8.92 -5.67
N ILE A 93 1.57 -10.13 -5.81
CA ILE A 93 2.29 -10.56 -7.01
C ILE A 93 1.36 -10.69 -8.23
N ASP A 94 0.11 -11.07 -8.02
CA ASP A 94 -0.86 -11.36 -9.10
C ASP A 94 -1.46 -10.11 -9.75
N HIS A 95 -1.12 -8.91 -9.26
CA HIS A 95 -1.63 -7.64 -9.77
C HIS A 95 -0.59 -6.84 -10.55
N ASP A 96 -1.07 -6.04 -11.52
CA ASP A 96 -0.23 -5.26 -12.43
C ASP A 96 -0.07 -3.80 -11.99
N LYS A 97 -1.08 -3.29 -11.25
CA LYS A 97 -1.16 -1.89 -10.80
C LYS A 97 -1.61 -1.84 -9.35
N TYR A 98 -1.13 -0.85 -8.62
CA TYR A 98 -1.38 -0.70 -7.19
C TYR A 98 -1.85 0.69 -6.84
N VAL A 99 -2.87 0.79 -5.99
CA VAL A 99 -3.37 2.07 -5.45
C VAL A 99 -3.34 1.98 -3.93
N PHE A 100 -2.46 2.72 -3.28
CA PHE A 100 -2.37 2.79 -1.82
C PHE A 100 -3.08 4.05 -1.33
N VAL A 101 -3.98 3.89 -0.36
CA VAL A 101 -4.84 4.97 0.13
C VAL A 101 -4.71 5.07 1.64
N ASN A 102 -4.21 6.18 2.14
CA ASN A 102 -4.08 6.40 3.58
C ASN A 102 -4.12 7.88 4.00
N PRO A 103 -4.56 8.20 5.22
CA PRO A 103 -4.25 9.46 5.86
C PRO A 103 -2.82 9.43 6.40
N MET A 104 -2.24 10.60 6.65
CA MET A 104 -1.04 10.69 7.46
C MET A 104 -1.38 10.66 8.94
N TYR A 105 -0.77 9.77 9.70
CA TYR A 105 -0.85 9.70 11.16
C TYR A 105 0.53 9.92 11.78
N ASN A 106 0.66 10.99 12.59
CA ASN A 106 1.92 11.31 13.28
C ASN A 106 3.13 11.29 12.34
N MET A 107 3.04 12.01 11.20
CA MET A 107 4.06 12.16 10.18
C MET A 107 4.40 10.88 9.40
N PHE A 108 3.59 9.83 9.55
CA PHE A 108 3.82 8.55 8.87
C PHE A 108 2.50 7.93 8.36
N LEU A 109 2.61 6.78 7.73
CA LEU A 109 1.45 5.98 7.31
C LEU A 109 0.85 5.21 8.51
N PRO A 110 -0.41 4.77 8.44
CA PRO A 110 -1.00 3.87 9.43
C PRO A 110 -0.18 2.59 9.58
N TYR A 111 -0.02 2.10 10.83
CA TYR A 111 0.81 0.92 11.10
C TYR A 111 0.36 -0.32 10.34
N GLN A 112 -0.93 -0.46 10.03
CA GLN A 112 -1.47 -1.55 9.22
C GLN A 112 -0.85 -1.57 7.82
N LEU A 113 -0.67 -0.40 7.20
CA LEU A 113 -0.02 -0.32 5.89
C LEU A 113 1.46 -0.70 5.97
N LYS A 114 2.14 -0.36 7.07
CA LYS A 114 3.51 -0.82 7.31
C LYS A 114 3.56 -2.35 7.48
N MET A 115 2.64 -2.93 8.27
CA MET A 115 2.54 -4.39 8.43
C MET A 115 2.24 -5.08 7.10
N TYR A 116 1.37 -4.51 6.27
CA TYR A 116 1.10 -5.03 4.93
C TYR A 116 2.37 -5.10 4.09
N PHE A 117 3.17 -4.02 4.04
CA PHE A 117 4.44 -4.04 3.31
C PHE A 117 5.45 -5.04 3.87
N ASP A 118 5.45 -5.28 5.17
CA ASP A 118 6.29 -6.30 5.79
C ASP A 118 5.93 -7.72 5.32
N ASN A 119 4.65 -7.98 5.02
CA ASN A 119 4.19 -9.26 4.49
C ASN A 119 4.48 -9.43 2.98
N VAL A 120 4.44 -8.34 2.19
CA VAL A 120 4.58 -8.43 0.73
C VAL A 120 5.98 -8.11 0.22
N THR A 121 6.89 -7.63 1.08
CA THR A 121 8.29 -7.37 0.72
C THR A 121 9.16 -8.57 1.09
N VAL A 122 9.21 -9.57 0.21
CA VAL A 122 9.81 -10.87 0.50
C VAL A 122 10.96 -11.17 -0.48
N ALA A 123 12.13 -11.50 0.08
CA ALA A 123 13.30 -11.86 -0.70
C ALA A 123 13.02 -13.06 -1.60
N HIS A 124 13.52 -13.01 -2.83
CA HIS A 124 13.32 -13.98 -3.90
C HIS A 124 11.88 -14.10 -4.43
N ARG A 125 10.96 -13.26 -3.94
CA ARG A 125 9.58 -13.18 -4.40
C ARG A 125 9.28 -11.81 -5.03
N THR A 126 9.44 -10.71 -4.30
CA THR A 126 9.24 -9.34 -4.80
C THR A 126 10.54 -8.59 -5.04
N PHE A 127 11.63 -9.05 -4.45
CA PHE A 127 12.98 -8.54 -4.69
C PHE A 127 14.04 -9.63 -4.52
N LYS A 128 15.28 -9.33 -4.93
CA LYS A 128 16.45 -10.18 -4.66
C LYS A 128 17.72 -9.34 -4.50
N TYR A 129 18.74 -9.95 -3.92
CA TYR A 129 20.11 -9.44 -4.00
C TYR A 129 20.84 -10.08 -5.17
N THR A 130 21.63 -9.28 -5.89
CA THR A 130 22.55 -9.76 -6.91
C THR A 130 23.85 -10.29 -6.25
N GLU A 131 24.72 -10.92 -7.01
CA GLU A 131 26.00 -11.45 -6.49
C GLU A 131 26.92 -10.35 -5.95
N ASP A 132 26.82 -9.13 -6.48
CA ASP A 132 27.55 -7.94 -6.02
C ASP A 132 26.81 -7.17 -4.89
N GLY A 133 25.73 -7.74 -4.34
CA GLY A 133 25.01 -7.21 -3.17
C GLY A 133 24.01 -6.10 -3.48
N GLN A 134 23.73 -5.81 -4.75
CA GLN A 134 22.71 -4.83 -5.10
C GLN A 134 21.31 -5.40 -4.91
N GLN A 135 20.38 -4.57 -4.44
CA GLN A 135 18.97 -4.91 -4.36
C GLN A 135 18.28 -4.67 -5.71
N VAL A 136 17.52 -5.65 -6.18
CA VAL A 136 16.79 -5.58 -7.45
C VAL A 136 15.35 -6.03 -7.23
N GLY A 137 14.38 -5.18 -7.59
CA GLY A 137 12.97 -5.53 -7.60
C GLY A 137 12.65 -6.55 -8.70
N LEU A 138 11.75 -7.47 -8.39
CA LEU A 138 11.31 -8.52 -9.32
C LEU A 138 9.98 -8.19 -10.01
N MET A 139 9.29 -7.13 -9.57
CA MET A 139 7.98 -6.71 -10.07
C MET A 139 8.06 -5.47 -10.97
N LYS A 140 9.16 -5.36 -11.74
CA LYS A 140 9.41 -4.22 -12.61
C LYS A 140 8.39 -4.12 -13.75
N GLY A 141 8.00 -2.88 -14.07
CA GLY A 141 7.04 -2.57 -15.12
C GLY A 141 5.61 -2.43 -14.63
N HIS A 142 5.37 -2.66 -13.34
CA HIS A 142 4.13 -2.36 -12.69
C HIS A 142 4.05 -0.87 -12.34
N LYS A 143 2.85 -0.35 -12.07
CA LYS A 143 2.61 1.05 -11.71
C LYS A 143 2.00 1.15 -10.33
N ALA A 144 2.37 2.19 -9.58
CA ALA A 144 1.77 2.47 -8.28
C ALA A 144 1.27 3.92 -8.18
N LEU A 145 0.14 4.08 -7.52
CA LEU A 145 -0.44 5.36 -7.13
C LEU A 145 -0.59 5.41 -5.62
N HIS A 146 -0.13 6.49 -5.01
CA HIS A 146 -0.35 6.78 -3.60
C HIS A 146 -1.31 7.97 -3.46
N LEU A 147 -2.43 7.77 -2.79
CA LEU A 147 -3.44 8.78 -2.49
C LEU A 147 -3.41 9.08 -0.98
N GLN A 148 -3.01 10.28 -0.61
CA GLN A 148 -2.81 10.67 0.79
C GLN A 148 -3.50 11.99 1.12
N SER A 149 -3.93 12.15 2.38
CA SER A 149 -4.29 13.43 2.96
C SER A 149 -3.49 13.69 4.23
N THR A 150 -3.11 14.96 4.45
CA THR A 150 -2.36 15.40 5.63
C THR A 150 -3.02 16.61 6.28
N GLY A 151 -2.90 16.73 7.59
CA GLY A 151 -3.45 17.87 8.34
C GLY A 151 -2.62 19.15 8.18
N SER A 152 -1.30 19.02 7.97
CA SER A 152 -0.33 20.12 7.84
C SER A 152 0.38 20.09 6.49
N PRO A 153 1.07 21.18 6.08
CA PRO A 153 1.94 21.16 4.93
C PRO A 153 3.24 20.39 5.28
N HIS A 154 3.57 19.39 4.48
CA HIS A 154 4.75 18.55 4.69
C HIS A 154 5.73 18.62 3.52
N LYS A 155 5.21 18.85 2.31
CA LYS A 155 6.03 18.87 1.11
C LYS A 155 7.10 19.97 1.11
N GLU A 156 6.76 21.17 1.59
CA GLU A 156 7.71 22.29 1.65
C GLU A 156 8.82 22.07 2.70
N PHE A 157 8.54 21.29 3.75
CA PHE A 157 9.50 20.96 4.83
C PHE A 157 10.26 19.66 4.56
N ASN A 158 9.94 18.95 3.49
CA ASN A 158 10.50 17.64 3.14
C ASN A 158 10.39 16.61 4.28
N ASP A 159 9.29 16.63 5.02
CA ASP A 159 9.02 15.77 6.17
C ASP A 159 7.77 14.88 5.99
N ASP A 160 7.31 14.69 4.75
CA ASP A 160 6.35 13.65 4.38
C ASP A 160 7.03 12.28 4.35
N PHE A 161 7.30 11.73 5.54
CA PHE A 161 7.96 10.43 5.66
C PHE A 161 7.11 9.27 5.15
N ALA A 162 5.80 9.43 5.09
CA ALA A 162 4.91 8.42 4.53
C ALA A 162 5.13 8.26 3.02
N SER A 163 5.10 9.37 2.26
CA SER A 163 5.38 9.35 0.82
C SER A 163 6.81 8.92 0.53
N GLN A 164 7.80 9.38 1.30
CA GLN A 164 9.21 8.98 1.14
C GLN A 164 9.41 7.48 1.38
N TYR A 165 8.76 6.92 2.40
CA TYR A 165 8.80 5.48 2.65
C TYR A 165 8.17 4.69 1.49
N LEU A 166 6.97 5.10 1.04
CA LEU A 166 6.28 4.45 -0.07
C LEU A 166 7.07 4.55 -1.38
N GLU A 167 7.65 5.70 -1.66
CA GLU A 167 8.54 5.86 -2.81
C GLU A 167 9.73 4.88 -2.74
N GLY A 168 10.40 4.80 -1.59
CA GLY A 168 11.53 3.90 -1.38
C GLY A 168 11.14 2.43 -1.57
N ILE A 169 10.09 1.96 -0.88
CA ILE A 169 9.70 0.55 -0.91
C ILE A 169 9.09 0.14 -2.27
N LEU A 170 8.35 1.03 -2.93
CA LEU A 170 7.72 0.73 -4.22
C LEU A 170 8.70 0.84 -5.38
N ASN A 171 9.58 1.84 -5.43
CA ASN A 171 10.66 1.89 -6.42
C ASN A 171 11.57 0.67 -6.35
N PHE A 172 11.74 0.14 -5.15
CA PHE A 172 12.50 -1.07 -4.91
C PHE A 172 11.77 -2.33 -5.41
N ASN A 173 10.48 -2.51 -5.08
CA ASN A 173 9.71 -3.72 -5.40
C ASN A 173 9.01 -3.67 -6.77
N VAL A 174 8.38 -2.57 -7.10
CA VAL A 174 7.39 -2.43 -8.19
C VAL A 174 7.95 -1.60 -9.35
N GLY A 175 8.42 -0.39 -9.07
CA GLY A 175 8.85 0.59 -10.06
C GLY A 175 8.27 1.97 -9.73
N ASP A 176 7.95 2.74 -10.77
CA ASP A 176 7.53 4.14 -10.61
C ASP A 176 6.25 4.28 -9.76
N VAL A 177 6.31 5.17 -8.78
CA VAL A 177 5.16 5.55 -7.97
C VAL A 177 4.79 7.01 -8.20
N THR A 178 3.49 7.28 -8.34
CA THR A 178 2.94 8.64 -8.39
C THR A 178 2.25 8.94 -7.07
N HIS A 179 2.52 10.13 -6.51
CA HIS A 179 1.89 10.60 -5.28
C HIS A 179 0.89 11.72 -5.58
N ILE A 180 -0.33 11.58 -5.10
CA ILE A 180 -1.34 12.64 -5.06
C ILE A 180 -1.70 12.86 -3.59
N THR A 181 -1.07 13.86 -3.00
CA THR A 181 -1.30 14.26 -1.61
C THR A 181 -2.09 15.56 -1.55
N VAL A 182 -3.11 15.62 -0.70
CA VAL A 182 -3.78 16.86 -0.29
C VAL A 182 -3.30 17.23 1.10
N GLU A 183 -2.73 18.42 1.21
CA GLU A 183 -2.09 18.89 2.44
C GLU A 183 -2.88 20.02 3.10
N SER A 184 -2.51 20.36 4.33
CA SER A 184 -3.06 21.49 5.10
C SER A 184 -4.56 21.38 5.41
N MET A 185 -5.10 20.17 5.45
CA MET A 185 -6.53 19.94 5.65
C MET A 185 -7.03 20.40 7.03
N ASP A 186 -6.14 20.44 8.02
CA ASP A 186 -6.42 20.97 9.37
C ASP A 186 -5.76 22.31 9.63
N ALA A 187 -4.57 22.54 9.09
CA ALA A 187 -3.80 23.77 9.26
C ALA A 187 -4.45 24.97 8.57
N ASP A 188 -5.12 24.76 7.44
CA ASP A 188 -5.85 25.79 6.69
C ASP A 188 -7.25 25.33 6.31
N ARG A 189 -8.11 25.19 7.31
CA ARG A 189 -9.48 24.72 7.13
C ARG A 189 -10.33 25.61 6.23
N ALA A 190 -9.98 26.88 6.08
CA ALA A 190 -10.72 27.81 5.23
C ALA A 190 -10.55 27.45 3.74
N HIS A 191 -9.38 27.01 3.33
CA HIS A 191 -9.06 26.62 1.95
C HIS A 191 -9.02 25.10 1.74
N ALA A 192 -9.22 24.29 2.79
CA ALA A 192 -9.20 22.82 2.69
C ALA A 192 -10.12 22.27 1.57
N PRO A 193 -11.35 22.79 1.35
CA PRO A 193 -12.19 22.35 0.23
C PRO A 193 -11.54 22.59 -1.15
N GLU A 194 -10.82 23.70 -1.31
CA GLU A 194 -10.13 24.04 -2.56
C GLU A 194 -8.94 23.10 -2.80
N PHE A 195 -8.18 22.77 -1.74
CA PHE A 195 -7.08 21.82 -1.81
C PHE A 195 -7.58 20.42 -2.18
N LEU A 196 -8.67 19.97 -1.57
CA LEU A 196 -9.29 18.68 -1.89
C LEU A 196 -9.76 18.63 -3.36
N GLU A 197 -10.44 19.65 -3.83
CA GLU A 197 -10.89 19.71 -5.23
C GLU A 197 -9.72 19.76 -6.21
N ALA A 198 -8.62 20.42 -5.87
CA ALA A 198 -7.40 20.39 -6.67
C ALA A 198 -6.78 18.97 -6.72
N GLY A 199 -6.75 18.26 -5.58
CA GLY A 199 -6.34 16.86 -5.52
C GLY A 199 -7.22 15.93 -6.36
N LYS A 200 -8.53 16.09 -6.26
CA LYS A 200 -9.52 15.32 -7.05
C LYS A 200 -9.34 15.54 -8.56
N ARG A 201 -9.08 16.78 -9.01
CA ARG A 201 -8.77 17.03 -10.43
C ARG A 201 -7.53 16.28 -10.89
N LYS A 202 -6.45 16.27 -10.08
CA LYS A 202 -5.25 15.47 -10.38
C LYS A 202 -5.55 13.98 -10.45
N ALA A 203 -6.36 13.48 -9.51
CA ALA A 203 -6.77 12.08 -9.49
C ALA A 203 -7.58 11.67 -10.74
N ILE A 204 -8.48 12.54 -11.20
CA ILE A 204 -9.25 12.34 -12.45
C ILE A 204 -8.31 12.30 -13.68
N GLU A 205 -7.37 13.24 -13.79
CA GLU A 205 -6.43 13.25 -14.91
C GLU A 205 -5.54 12.01 -14.91
N PHE A 206 -5.00 11.66 -13.75
CA PHE A 206 -4.13 10.48 -13.63
C PHE A 206 -4.88 9.16 -13.90
N ALA A 207 -6.16 9.07 -13.55
CA ALA A 207 -6.99 7.89 -13.82
C ALA A 207 -7.13 7.55 -15.31
N LYS A 208 -6.91 8.52 -16.22
CA LYS A 208 -6.97 8.30 -17.67
C LYS A 208 -5.72 7.61 -18.21
N GLU A 209 -4.56 7.78 -17.54
CA GLU A 209 -3.25 7.33 -17.99
C GLU A 209 -2.73 6.13 -17.17
N PHE A 210 -3.32 5.88 -16.01
CA PHE A 210 -2.94 4.80 -15.10
C PHE A 210 -3.39 3.44 -15.63
#